data_e87c5c89aac6ef08530d6fd5abbabfd3
#
_entry.id   e87c5c89aac6ef08530d6fd5abbabfd3
#
_cell.length_a   1.000
_cell.length_b   1.000
_cell.length_c   1.000
_cell.angle_alpha   90.00
_cell.angle_beta   90.00
_cell.angle_gamma   90.00
#
_symmetry.space_group_name_H-M   'P 1'
#
loop_
_entity.id
_entity.type
_entity.pdbx_description
1 polymer ?
#
loop_
_entity_poly.entity_id
_entity_poly.type
_entity_poly.pdbx_seq_one_letter_code
_entity_poly.pdbx_strand_id
1 'polypeptide(L)'
;MTKNRTSMADIAVHAGVSTATVSRVFNGVGQVSEDTRRRVLTAIDELGYDRPPSEHTPSTPTIGVIVPELTNPIFASFAHHLQEEISRAGGIALIRTQTPGATSEFDHLSSLIEHRVNGLIFVSGRHADLLSDLSPYHDVAARGIPFVTINGARPEVPAPDFSTGDALGIRAAVTHLHELSHTRIALLTGRTHIVPALRKAEAFTQVMGELIGDHSPIIEETFYTYEAAAAYTHALLERGVTAIITGSDLQALGAIRTISSLGLSVPDDISVIGFDDTFLMSHLDPALTTIHQPVQSIVSSAVRALFEALNTADYAPTHADYVFSPDLIVRGSTARVR
;
A
#
# COMPACT_ATOMS: atom_id res chain seq x y z
N MET A 1 -2.67 -22.39 -40.66
CA MET A 1 -2.37 -23.36 -39.58
C MET A 1 -2.92 -22.81 -38.29
N THR A 2 -4.07 -23.30 -37.88
CA THR A 2 -4.73 -22.94 -36.61
C THR A 2 -3.88 -23.51 -35.47
N LYS A 3 -3.22 -22.65 -34.71
CA LYS A 3 -2.52 -23.03 -33.46
C LYS A 3 -3.56 -23.64 -32.50
N ASN A 4 -3.43 -24.92 -32.20
CA ASN A 4 -4.31 -25.62 -31.26
C ASN A 4 -4.17 -24.91 -29.91
N ARG A 5 -5.25 -24.34 -29.41
CA ARG A 5 -5.25 -23.56 -28.16
C ARG A 5 -5.17 -24.54 -27.02
N THR A 6 -4.11 -24.46 -26.19
CA THR A 6 -3.95 -25.30 -25.00
C THR A 6 -5.21 -25.24 -24.13
N SER A 7 -5.69 -26.38 -23.65
CA SER A 7 -6.89 -26.51 -22.84
C SER A 7 -6.57 -26.87 -21.39
N MET A 8 -7.53 -26.71 -20.47
CA MET A 8 -7.38 -27.18 -19.07
C MET A 8 -7.15 -28.69 -19.00
N ALA A 9 -7.62 -29.46 -19.99
CA ALA A 9 -7.37 -30.89 -20.07
C ALA A 9 -5.91 -31.19 -20.38
N ASP A 10 -5.28 -30.39 -21.28
CA ASP A 10 -3.87 -30.55 -21.61
C ASP A 10 -2.98 -30.24 -20.38
N ILE A 11 -3.32 -29.21 -19.59
CA ILE A 11 -2.64 -28.90 -18.32
C ILE A 11 -2.79 -30.06 -17.34
N ALA A 12 -3.98 -30.62 -17.20
CA ALA A 12 -4.25 -31.74 -16.30
C ALA A 12 -3.41 -32.96 -16.65
N VAL A 13 -3.33 -33.29 -17.94
CA VAL A 13 -2.48 -34.39 -18.44
C VAL A 13 -1.01 -34.12 -18.16
N HIS A 14 -0.54 -32.91 -18.49
CA HIS A 14 0.87 -32.53 -18.31
C HIS A 14 1.29 -32.51 -16.83
N ALA A 15 0.45 -31.98 -15.96
CA ALA A 15 0.68 -31.92 -14.51
C ALA A 15 0.42 -33.28 -13.80
N GLY A 16 -0.14 -34.28 -14.46
CA GLY A 16 -0.50 -35.57 -13.87
C GLY A 16 -1.58 -35.47 -12.80
N VAL A 17 -2.60 -34.64 -13.01
CA VAL A 17 -3.72 -34.38 -12.08
C VAL A 17 -5.06 -34.39 -12.80
N SER A 18 -6.16 -34.34 -12.06
CA SER A 18 -7.48 -34.17 -12.67
C SER A 18 -7.75 -32.71 -13.11
N THR A 19 -8.62 -32.52 -14.09
CA THR A 19 -9.08 -31.17 -14.51
C THR A 19 -9.72 -30.41 -13.35
N ALA A 20 -10.39 -31.11 -12.43
CA ALA A 20 -10.94 -30.51 -11.20
C ALA A 20 -9.82 -29.97 -10.29
N THR A 21 -8.68 -30.67 -10.21
CA THR A 21 -7.51 -30.20 -9.44
C THR A 21 -6.89 -28.95 -10.09
N VAL A 22 -6.74 -28.94 -11.43
CA VAL A 22 -6.29 -27.76 -12.18
C VAL A 22 -7.22 -26.58 -11.90
N SER A 23 -8.53 -26.77 -11.97
CA SER A 23 -9.53 -25.74 -11.67
C SER A 23 -9.41 -25.21 -10.22
N ARG A 24 -9.17 -26.08 -9.24
CA ARG A 24 -8.96 -25.66 -7.83
C ARG A 24 -7.70 -24.81 -7.67
N VAL A 25 -6.59 -25.20 -8.31
CA VAL A 25 -5.35 -24.41 -8.28
C VAL A 25 -5.55 -23.04 -8.93
N PHE A 26 -6.24 -22.99 -10.07
CA PHE A 26 -6.57 -21.74 -10.78
C PHE A 26 -7.45 -20.80 -10.01
N ASN A 27 -8.46 -21.33 -9.32
CA ASN A 27 -9.45 -20.52 -8.61
C ASN A 27 -9.09 -20.30 -7.14
N GLY A 28 -7.95 -20.84 -6.66
CA GLY A 28 -7.54 -20.73 -5.26
C GLY A 28 -8.50 -21.41 -4.26
N VAL A 29 -9.39 -22.31 -4.73
CA VAL A 29 -10.45 -22.92 -3.93
C VAL A 29 -10.07 -24.33 -3.51
N GLY A 30 -10.18 -24.62 -2.20
CA GLY A 30 -9.93 -25.94 -1.61
C GLY A 30 -8.46 -26.21 -1.28
N GLN A 31 -8.24 -27.23 -0.46
CA GLN A 31 -6.87 -27.64 -0.07
C GLN A 31 -6.24 -28.44 -1.22
N VAL A 32 -5.16 -27.90 -1.77
CA VAL A 32 -4.29 -28.56 -2.74
C VAL A 32 -2.89 -28.58 -2.14
N SER A 33 -2.18 -29.72 -2.18
CA SER A 33 -0.82 -29.79 -1.65
C SER A 33 0.13 -28.87 -2.43
N GLU A 34 1.12 -28.30 -1.76
CA GLU A 34 2.13 -27.43 -2.36
C GLU A 34 2.82 -28.06 -3.58
N ASP A 35 3.12 -29.37 -3.51
CA ASP A 35 3.72 -30.10 -4.62
C ASP A 35 2.78 -30.17 -5.83
N THR A 36 1.51 -30.47 -5.59
CA THR A 36 0.49 -30.49 -6.67
C THR A 36 0.28 -29.10 -7.26
N ARG A 37 0.25 -28.05 -6.41
CA ARG A 37 0.15 -26.66 -6.86
C ARG A 37 1.31 -26.28 -7.77
N ARG A 38 2.54 -26.58 -7.34
CA ARG A 38 3.76 -26.32 -8.12
C ARG A 38 3.72 -27.01 -9.48
N ARG A 39 3.39 -28.32 -9.55
CA ARG A 39 3.28 -29.06 -10.81
C ARG A 39 2.28 -28.46 -11.78
N VAL A 40 1.12 -28.01 -11.28
CA VAL A 40 0.10 -27.37 -12.12
C VAL A 40 0.60 -26.02 -12.63
N LEU A 41 1.23 -25.18 -11.79
CA LEU A 41 1.77 -23.89 -12.22
C LEU A 41 2.90 -24.05 -13.25
N THR A 42 3.79 -25.02 -13.07
CA THR A 42 4.83 -25.34 -14.05
C THR A 42 4.22 -25.78 -15.39
N ALA A 43 3.20 -26.65 -15.36
CA ALA A 43 2.51 -27.08 -16.58
C ALA A 43 1.82 -25.93 -17.35
N ILE A 44 1.26 -24.95 -16.63
CA ILE A 44 0.67 -23.74 -17.19
C ILE A 44 1.71 -22.91 -17.94
N ASP A 45 2.87 -22.70 -17.30
CA ASP A 45 3.97 -21.91 -17.84
C ASP A 45 4.58 -22.59 -19.07
N GLU A 46 4.88 -23.88 -18.99
CA GLU A 46 5.46 -24.66 -20.08
C GLU A 46 4.56 -24.78 -21.31
N LEU A 47 3.23 -24.88 -21.08
CA LEU A 47 2.26 -24.98 -22.18
C LEU A 47 1.79 -23.63 -22.71
N GLY A 48 2.22 -22.52 -22.10
CA GLY A 48 1.82 -21.17 -22.49
C GLY A 48 0.30 -20.98 -22.48
N TYR A 49 -0.37 -21.51 -21.43
CA TYR A 49 -1.82 -21.44 -21.35
C TYR A 49 -2.29 -20.06 -20.95
N ASP A 50 -2.86 -19.33 -21.90
CA ASP A 50 -3.63 -18.12 -21.64
C ASP A 50 -5.08 -18.48 -21.32
N ARG A 51 -5.54 -18.09 -20.12
CA ARG A 51 -6.95 -18.26 -19.76
C ARG A 51 -7.83 -17.57 -20.81
N PRO A 52 -8.81 -18.28 -21.42
CA PRO A 52 -9.80 -17.59 -22.24
C PRO A 52 -10.47 -16.49 -21.40
N PRO A 53 -10.74 -15.29 -21.95
CA PRO A 53 -11.53 -14.30 -21.25
C PRO A 53 -12.82 -14.99 -20.80
N SER A 54 -13.08 -14.95 -19.49
CA SER A 54 -14.37 -15.44 -18.95
C SER A 54 -15.48 -14.65 -19.65
N GLU A 55 -16.48 -15.34 -20.17
CA GLU A 55 -17.68 -14.66 -20.66
C GLU A 55 -18.25 -13.88 -19.47
N HIS A 56 -18.06 -12.56 -19.48
CA HIS A 56 -18.57 -11.67 -18.48
C HIS A 56 -20.06 -11.63 -18.62
N THR A 57 -20.78 -12.24 -17.68
CA THR A 57 -22.23 -12.06 -17.61
C THR A 57 -22.52 -10.57 -17.42
N PRO A 58 -23.61 -10.02 -18.01
CA PRO A 58 -23.98 -8.59 -17.87
C PRO A 58 -24.15 -8.09 -16.44
N SER A 59 -24.09 -8.99 -15.46
CA SER A 59 -24.25 -8.72 -14.02
C SER A 59 -22.94 -8.64 -13.23
N THR A 60 -21.76 -8.86 -13.85
CA THR A 60 -20.48 -8.80 -13.13
C THR A 60 -20.07 -7.35 -12.89
N PRO A 61 -20.00 -6.88 -11.63
CA PRO A 61 -19.69 -5.49 -11.35
C PRO A 61 -18.26 -5.16 -11.72
N THR A 62 -18.06 -4.02 -12.38
CA THR A 62 -16.75 -3.45 -12.68
C THR A 62 -16.41 -2.39 -11.65
N ILE A 63 -15.28 -2.53 -10.97
CA ILE A 63 -14.81 -1.63 -9.93
C ILE A 63 -13.61 -0.83 -10.46
N GLY A 64 -13.76 0.47 -10.50
CA GLY A 64 -12.66 1.39 -10.79
C GLY A 64 -11.74 1.52 -9.58
N VAL A 65 -10.45 1.32 -9.77
CA VAL A 65 -9.43 1.48 -8.73
C VAL A 65 -8.43 2.52 -9.19
N ILE A 66 -8.26 3.58 -8.41
CA ILE A 66 -7.26 4.62 -8.69
C ILE A 66 -6.18 4.54 -7.62
N VAL A 67 -4.94 4.31 -8.05
CA VAL A 67 -3.75 4.29 -7.19
C VAL A 67 -2.76 5.36 -7.66
N PRO A 68 -1.88 5.91 -6.78
CA PRO A 68 -0.98 6.99 -7.17
C PRO A 68 -0.02 6.56 -8.28
N GLU A 69 0.80 5.57 -8.01
CA GLU A 69 1.83 5.07 -8.92
C GLU A 69 2.18 3.61 -8.56
N LEU A 70 2.80 2.88 -9.48
CA LEU A 70 3.25 1.50 -9.22
C LEU A 70 4.76 1.38 -9.00
N THR A 71 5.49 2.47 -9.12
CA THR A 71 6.94 2.54 -8.85
C THR A 71 7.25 2.46 -7.37
N ASN A 72 6.35 2.96 -6.51
CA ASN A 72 6.41 2.69 -5.09
C ASN A 72 5.77 1.32 -4.79
N PRO A 73 6.55 0.33 -4.25
CA PRO A 73 6.09 -1.05 -4.08
C PRO A 73 4.83 -1.20 -3.22
N ILE A 74 4.57 -0.29 -2.28
CA ILE A 74 3.37 -0.37 -1.44
C ILE A 74 2.10 -0.19 -2.27
N PHE A 75 2.08 0.71 -3.25
CA PHE A 75 0.91 0.90 -4.11
C PHE A 75 0.73 -0.24 -5.10
N ALA A 76 1.82 -0.88 -5.56
CA ALA A 76 1.75 -2.12 -6.32
C ALA A 76 1.14 -3.25 -5.48
N SER A 77 1.48 -3.34 -4.19
CA SER A 77 0.88 -4.30 -3.26
C SER A 77 -0.62 -4.05 -3.06
N PHE A 78 -1.03 -2.80 -2.85
CA PHE A 78 -2.47 -2.46 -2.78
C PHE A 78 -3.19 -2.84 -4.07
N ALA A 79 -2.64 -2.48 -5.24
CA ALA A 79 -3.26 -2.78 -6.53
C ALA A 79 -3.43 -4.30 -6.74
N HIS A 80 -2.41 -5.09 -6.39
CA HIS A 80 -2.43 -6.55 -6.49
C HIS A 80 -3.53 -7.16 -5.60
N HIS A 81 -3.53 -6.81 -4.31
CA HIS A 81 -4.51 -7.34 -3.37
C HIS A 81 -5.94 -6.88 -3.68
N LEU A 82 -6.13 -5.62 -4.12
CA LEU A 82 -7.43 -5.12 -4.58
C LEU A 82 -7.95 -5.94 -5.78
N GLN A 83 -7.09 -6.20 -6.77
CA GLN A 83 -7.46 -7.02 -7.92
C GLN A 83 -7.89 -8.43 -7.49
N GLU A 84 -7.15 -9.06 -6.58
CA GLU A 84 -7.49 -10.40 -6.08
C GLU A 84 -8.82 -10.41 -5.30
N GLU A 85 -8.99 -9.47 -4.36
CA GLU A 85 -10.21 -9.41 -3.54
C GLU A 85 -11.45 -9.07 -4.35
N ILE A 86 -11.37 -8.12 -5.29
CA ILE A 86 -12.46 -7.79 -6.21
C ILE A 86 -12.84 -9.02 -7.05
N SER A 87 -11.83 -9.74 -7.58
CA SER A 87 -12.08 -10.98 -8.33
C SER A 87 -12.72 -12.08 -7.46
N ARG A 88 -12.32 -12.20 -6.21
CA ARG A 88 -12.91 -13.13 -5.23
C ARG A 88 -14.36 -12.79 -4.90
N ALA A 89 -14.68 -11.51 -4.85
CA ALA A 89 -16.04 -11.00 -4.67
C ALA A 89 -16.92 -11.09 -5.94
N GLY A 90 -16.37 -11.62 -7.05
CA GLY A 90 -17.09 -11.78 -8.32
C GLY A 90 -17.13 -10.53 -9.20
N GLY A 91 -16.25 -9.55 -8.97
CA GLY A 91 -16.11 -8.33 -9.76
C GLY A 91 -14.90 -8.33 -10.68
N ILE A 92 -14.78 -7.25 -11.44
CA ILE A 92 -13.64 -6.95 -12.31
C ILE A 92 -12.99 -5.66 -11.84
N ALA A 93 -11.68 -5.68 -11.59
CA ALA A 93 -10.92 -4.48 -11.27
C ALA A 93 -10.45 -3.76 -12.54
N LEU A 94 -10.75 -2.47 -12.66
CA LEU A 94 -10.22 -1.59 -13.69
C LEU A 94 -9.25 -0.59 -13.03
N ILE A 95 -7.96 -0.93 -13.01
CA ILE A 95 -6.95 -0.16 -12.30
C ILE A 95 -6.46 1.01 -13.18
N ARG A 96 -6.37 2.20 -12.59
CA ARG A 96 -5.76 3.41 -13.14
C ARG A 96 -4.66 3.89 -12.22
N THR A 97 -3.54 4.28 -12.81
CA THR A 97 -2.39 4.80 -12.08
C THR A 97 -2.11 6.22 -12.50
N GLN A 98 -1.78 7.07 -11.54
CA GLN A 98 -1.36 8.44 -11.81
C GLN A 98 0.11 8.46 -12.21
N THR A 99 0.46 9.34 -13.14
CA THR A 99 1.85 9.61 -13.47
C THR A 99 2.11 11.10 -13.21
N PRO A 100 3.12 11.46 -12.42
CA PRO A 100 3.46 12.86 -12.18
C PRO A 100 3.59 13.65 -13.49
N GLY A 101 2.85 14.75 -13.61
CA GLY A 101 2.86 15.59 -14.80
C GLY A 101 2.04 15.08 -16.00
N ALA A 102 1.32 13.95 -15.86
CA ALA A 102 0.43 13.40 -16.88
C ALA A 102 -1.04 13.49 -16.45
N THR A 103 -1.82 12.43 -16.69
CA THR A 103 -3.27 12.38 -16.40
C THR A 103 -3.55 12.51 -14.90
N SER A 104 -4.45 13.41 -14.55
CA SER A 104 -4.84 13.65 -13.16
C SER A 104 -5.79 12.55 -12.64
N GLU A 105 -5.95 12.46 -11.31
CA GLU A 105 -6.93 11.57 -10.70
C GLU A 105 -8.35 11.82 -11.24
N PHE A 106 -8.71 13.06 -11.48
CA PHE A 106 -10.03 13.44 -11.97
C PHE A 106 -10.26 13.07 -13.44
N ASP A 107 -9.21 13.10 -14.27
CA ASP A 107 -9.30 12.59 -15.65
C ASP A 107 -9.53 11.06 -15.63
N HIS A 108 -8.84 10.35 -14.74
CA HIS A 108 -9.07 8.92 -14.56
C HIS A 108 -10.47 8.62 -14.04
N LEU A 109 -10.96 9.41 -13.07
CA LEU A 109 -12.30 9.30 -12.53
C LEU A 109 -13.36 9.50 -13.64
N SER A 110 -13.20 10.57 -14.45
CA SER A 110 -14.10 10.85 -15.56
C SER A 110 -14.15 9.69 -16.55
N SER A 111 -12.99 9.15 -16.92
CA SER A 111 -12.89 7.97 -17.79
C SER A 111 -13.57 6.74 -17.20
N LEU A 112 -13.39 6.47 -15.90
CA LEU A 112 -14.03 5.34 -15.23
C LEU A 112 -15.56 5.47 -15.20
N ILE A 113 -16.08 6.68 -14.97
CA ILE A 113 -17.53 6.96 -15.03
C ILE A 113 -18.08 6.75 -16.44
N GLU A 114 -17.36 7.20 -17.48
CA GLU A 114 -17.71 6.95 -18.88
C GLU A 114 -17.75 5.44 -19.20
N HIS A 115 -16.87 4.64 -18.61
CA HIS A 115 -16.86 3.19 -18.71
C HIS A 115 -17.92 2.51 -17.83
N ARG A 116 -18.78 3.29 -17.15
CA ARG A 116 -19.91 2.82 -16.34
C ARG A 116 -19.49 1.84 -15.25
N VAL A 117 -18.38 2.14 -14.54
CA VAL A 117 -18.01 1.34 -13.36
C VAL A 117 -19.13 1.36 -12.32
N ASN A 118 -19.30 0.26 -11.61
CA ASN A 118 -20.34 0.10 -10.61
C ASN A 118 -19.95 0.71 -9.25
N GLY A 119 -18.64 0.78 -8.96
CA GLY A 119 -18.11 1.34 -7.74
C GLY A 119 -16.66 1.78 -7.92
N LEU A 120 -16.13 2.50 -6.93
CA LEU A 120 -14.80 3.09 -7.00
C LEU A 120 -14.01 2.84 -5.70
N ILE A 121 -12.70 2.67 -5.83
CA ILE A 121 -11.75 2.64 -4.72
C ILE A 121 -10.61 3.62 -5.02
N PHE A 122 -10.39 4.56 -4.10
CA PHE A 122 -9.30 5.54 -4.18
C PHE A 122 -8.24 5.20 -3.13
N VAL A 123 -7.00 4.97 -3.56
CA VAL A 123 -5.87 4.65 -2.69
C VAL A 123 -4.95 5.84 -2.60
N SER A 124 -4.76 6.41 -1.41
CA SER A 124 -3.84 7.55 -1.16
C SER A 124 -3.95 8.66 -2.22
N GLY A 125 -5.18 8.93 -2.64
CA GLY A 125 -5.49 9.90 -3.69
C GLY A 125 -5.63 11.32 -3.17
N ARG A 126 -6.26 12.18 -3.99
CA ARG A 126 -6.49 13.59 -3.64
C ARG A 126 -7.42 13.78 -2.44
N HIS A 127 -8.22 12.78 -2.08
CA HIS A 127 -8.97 12.78 -0.83
C HIS A 127 -8.07 12.92 0.40
N ALA A 128 -6.83 12.43 0.33
CA ALA A 128 -5.85 12.54 1.40
C ALA A 128 -5.07 13.87 1.39
N ASP A 129 -5.22 14.70 0.37
CA ASP A 129 -4.55 15.99 0.24
C ASP A 129 -5.46 17.12 0.77
N LEU A 130 -5.07 17.71 1.89
CA LEU A 130 -5.80 18.78 2.58
C LEU A 130 -5.97 20.06 1.73
N LEU A 131 -5.16 20.24 0.70
CA LEU A 131 -5.22 21.37 -0.22
C LEU A 131 -6.06 21.08 -1.46
N SER A 132 -6.49 19.84 -1.65
CA SER A 132 -7.25 19.45 -2.84
C SER A 132 -8.74 19.82 -2.74
N ASP A 133 -9.31 20.16 -3.90
CA ASP A 133 -10.74 20.25 -4.08
C ASP A 133 -11.40 18.86 -3.96
N LEU A 134 -12.45 18.76 -3.15
CA LEU A 134 -13.20 17.53 -2.91
C LEU A 134 -14.50 17.43 -3.70
N SER A 135 -14.84 18.46 -4.49
CA SER A 135 -16.08 18.46 -5.28
C SER A 135 -16.25 17.21 -6.15
N PRO A 136 -15.20 16.61 -6.78
CA PRO A 136 -15.37 15.40 -7.56
C PRO A 136 -15.83 14.17 -6.75
N TYR A 137 -15.47 14.06 -5.48
CA TYR A 137 -15.97 12.98 -4.62
C TYR A 137 -17.43 13.19 -4.24
N HIS A 138 -17.84 14.44 -4.00
CA HIS A 138 -19.25 14.78 -3.81
C HIS A 138 -20.07 14.52 -5.06
N ASP A 139 -19.54 14.80 -6.25
CA ASP A 139 -20.19 14.51 -7.53
C ASP A 139 -20.39 13.00 -7.75
N VAL A 140 -19.42 12.18 -7.37
CA VAL A 140 -19.54 10.71 -7.39
C VAL A 140 -20.67 10.25 -6.46
N ALA A 141 -20.68 10.76 -5.22
CA ALA A 141 -21.71 10.48 -4.24
C ALA A 141 -23.12 10.88 -4.74
N ALA A 142 -23.24 12.08 -5.32
CA ALA A 142 -24.48 12.63 -5.87
C ALA A 142 -25.02 11.80 -7.06
N ARG A 143 -24.14 11.11 -7.79
CA ARG A 143 -24.50 10.17 -8.86
C ARG A 143 -24.94 8.79 -8.33
N GLY A 144 -24.87 8.56 -7.02
CA GLY A 144 -25.19 7.28 -6.41
C GLY A 144 -24.18 6.18 -6.73
N ILE A 145 -22.96 6.51 -7.11
CA ILE A 145 -21.88 5.55 -7.33
C ILE A 145 -21.20 5.27 -5.98
N PRO A 146 -21.28 4.06 -5.41
CA PRO A 146 -20.61 3.72 -4.17
C PRO A 146 -19.08 3.81 -4.32
N PHE A 147 -18.43 4.37 -3.32
CA PHE A 147 -16.98 4.38 -3.29
C PHE A 147 -16.43 4.30 -1.87
N VAL A 148 -15.17 3.88 -1.77
CA VAL A 148 -14.40 3.83 -0.54
C VAL A 148 -13.04 4.47 -0.77
N THR A 149 -12.42 4.95 0.31
CA THR A 149 -11.07 5.52 0.28
C THR A 149 -10.12 4.69 1.14
N ILE A 150 -8.85 4.71 0.81
CA ILE A 150 -7.77 4.04 1.53
C ILE A 150 -6.66 5.05 1.81
N ASN A 151 -6.19 5.10 3.06
CA ASN A 151 -5.08 5.95 3.54
C ASN A 151 -5.33 7.45 3.36
N GLY A 152 -6.45 7.97 3.85
CA GLY A 152 -6.65 9.40 3.75
C GLY A 152 -7.96 9.92 4.32
N ALA A 153 -8.44 9.34 5.42
CA ALA A 153 -9.72 9.74 6.00
C ALA A 153 -9.82 11.25 6.23
N ARG A 154 -10.85 11.84 5.64
CA ARG A 154 -11.28 13.23 5.84
C ARG A 154 -12.79 13.26 6.07
N PRO A 155 -13.26 13.92 7.15
CA PRO A 155 -14.70 13.99 7.47
C PRO A 155 -15.58 14.56 6.36
N GLU A 156 -14.99 15.39 5.48
CA GLU A 156 -15.70 16.03 4.36
C GLU A 156 -15.92 15.09 3.18
N VAL A 157 -15.23 13.93 3.12
CA VAL A 157 -15.43 12.93 2.07
C VAL A 157 -16.55 11.99 2.48
N PRO A 158 -17.67 11.92 1.73
CA PRO A 158 -18.82 11.09 2.08
C PRO A 158 -18.59 9.61 1.71
N ALA A 159 -17.58 8.99 2.29
CA ALA A 159 -17.23 7.59 2.06
C ALA A 159 -16.50 7.01 3.27
N PRO A 160 -16.58 5.69 3.50
CA PRO A 160 -15.73 5.03 4.48
C PRO A 160 -14.28 5.02 4.02
N ASP A 161 -13.36 5.33 4.94
CA ASP A 161 -11.91 5.24 4.76
C ASP A 161 -11.32 4.07 5.55
N PHE A 162 -10.32 3.42 4.96
CA PHE A 162 -9.63 2.27 5.53
C PHE A 162 -8.12 2.59 5.58
N SER A 163 -7.63 2.99 6.75
CA SER A 163 -6.26 3.50 6.91
C SER A 163 -5.42 2.64 7.84
N THR A 164 -4.11 2.64 7.60
CA THR A 164 -3.13 2.21 8.59
C THR A 164 -3.10 3.19 9.76
N GLY A 165 -2.94 2.68 10.98
CA GLY A 165 -2.76 3.49 12.18
C GLY A 165 -1.39 4.16 12.23
N ASP A 166 -1.19 5.23 11.45
CA ASP A 166 0.08 5.96 11.34
C ASP A 166 0.67 6.33 12.69
N ALA A 167 -0.18 6.84 13.60
CA ALA A 167 0.24 7.24 14.94
C ALA A 167 0.73 6.06 15.79
N LEU A 168 0.10 4.89 15.66
CA LEU A 168 0.52 3.67 16.33
C LEU A 168 1.88 3.18 15.81
N GLY A 169 2.07 3.21 14.49
CA GLY A 169 3.33 2.84 13.86
C GLY A 169 4.49 3.74 14.29
N ILE A 170 4.29 5.05 14.29
CA ILE A 170 5.30 6.02 14.75
C ILE A 170 5.59 5.85 16.24
N ARG A 171 4.57 5.62 17.07
CA ARG A 171 4.78 5.33 18.51
C ARG A 171 5.65 4.09 18.69
N ALA A 172 5.37 3.01 17.97
CA ALA A 172 6.16 1.78 18.04
C ALA A 172 7.62 2.03 17.62
N ALA A 173 7.85 2.78 16.53
CA ALA A 173 9.18 3.11 16.05
C ALA A 173 9.99 3.96 17.04
N VAL A 174 9.40 5.03 17.60
CA VAL A 174 10.07 5.88 18.59
C VAL A 174 10.34 5.12 19.88
N THR A 175 9.38 4.31 20.36
CA THR A 175 9.56 3.48 21.56
C THR A 175 10.74 2.53 21.38
N HIS A 176 10.81 1.81 20.26
CA HIS A 176 11.91 0.89 19.95
C HIS A 176 13.27 1.61 19.95
N LEU A 177 13.37 2.78 19.32
CA LEU A 177 14.62 3.54 19.30
C LEU A 177 14.98 4.09 20.69
N HIS A 178 14.00 4.51 21.48
CA HIS A 178 14.22 4.95 22.86
C HIS A 178 14.75 3.81 23.75
N GLU A 179 14.22 2.59 23.62
CA GLU A 179 14.72 1.38 24.30
C GLU A 179 16.17 1.04 23.87
N LEU A 180 16.56 1.41 22.66
CA LEU A 180 17.93 1.34 22.16
C LEU A 180 18.80 2.56 22.60
N SER A 181 18.25 3.41 23.46
CA SER A 181 18.92 4.59 24.05
C SER A 181 19.14 5.76 23.07
N HIS A 182 18.43 5.78 21.94
CA HIS A 182 18.40 6.94 21.06
C HIS A 182 17.56 8.07 21.64
N THR A 183 18.10 9.28 21.68
CA THR A 183 17.41 10.51 22.09
C THR A 183 17.43 11.59 21.00
N ARG A 184 18.32 11.47 20.01
CA ARG A 184 18.39 12.36 18.85
C ARG A 184 17.86 11.64 17.62
N ILE A 185 16.54 11.60 17.52
CA ILE A 185 15.81 10.91 16.47
C ILE A 185 15.24 11.96 15.50
N ALA A 186 15.30 11.72 14.22
CA ALA A 186 14.60 12.53 13.21
C ALA A 186 13.50 11.73 12.52
N LEU A 187 12.46 12.44 12.09
CA LEU A 187 11.46 11.93 11.17
C LEU A 187 11.68 12.57 9.79
N LEU A 188 11.85 11.74 8.76
CA LEU A 188 11.83 12.13 7.36
C LEU A 188 10.54 11.62 6.73
N THR A 189 9.59 12.52 6.42
CA THR A 189 8.24 12.13 6.01
C THR A 189 7.80 12.84 4.73
N GLY A 190 6.59 12.55 4.25
CA GLY A 190 5.94 13.28 3.17
C GLY A 190 5.52 14.68 3.58
N ARG A 191 4.94 15.42 2.64
CA ARG A 191 4.38 16.76 2.90
C ARG A 191 3.20 16.68 3.86
N THR A 192 3.17 17.50 4.91
CA THR A 192 2.15 17.45 5.97
C THR A 192 0.77 17.94 5.54
N HIS A 193 0.60 18.47 4.33
CA HIS A 193 -0.73 18.64 3.75
C HIS A 193 -1.37 17.32 3.26
N ILE A 194 -0.62 16.20 3.30
CA ILE A 194 -1.11 14.85 3.03
C ILE A 194 -1.43 14.16 4.35
N VAL A 195 -2.66 13.71 4.55
CA VAL A 195 -3.19 13.18 5.82
C VAL A 195 -2.28 12.14 6.49
N PRO A 196 -1.79 11.07 5.83
CA PRO A 196 -0.88 10.12 6.47
C PRO A 196 0.45 10.75 6.93
N ALA A 197 0.99 11.72 6.19
CA ALA A 197 2.21 12.42 6.59
C ALA A 197 1.97 13.33 7.80
N LEU A 198 0.84 14.04 7.82
CA LEU A 198 0.43 14.85 8.97
C LEU A 198 0.29 14.00 10.23
N ARG A 199 -0.46 12.88 10.15
CA ARG A 199 -0.64 11.95 11.27
C ARG A 199 0.69 11.41 11.82
N LYS A 200 1.64 11.09 10.93
CA LYS A 200 2.99 10.67 11.33
C LYS A 200 3.76 11.79 12.05
N ALA A 201 3.73 13.01 11.52
CA ALA A 201 4.43 14.16 12.09
C ALA A 201 3.88 14.56 13.47
N GLU A 202 2.55 14.61 13.61
CA GLU A 202 1.88 14.89 14.87
C GLU A 202 2.19 13.82 15.94
N ALA A 203 2.07 12.54 15.55
CA ALA A 203 2.39 11.43 16.44
C ALA A 203 3.86 11.44 16.85
N PHE A 204 4.78 11.73 15.92
CA PHE A 204 6.19 11.83 16.23
C PHE A 204 6.47 12.94 17.26
N THR A 205 5.93 14.13 17.05
CA THR A 205 6.07 15.25 18.00
C THR A 205 5.52 14.89 19.37
N GLN A 206 4.34 14.28 19.42
CA GLN A 206 3.73 13.87 20.67
C GLN A 206 4.58 12.83 21.41
N VAL A 207 5.01 11.77 20.73
CA VAL A 207 5.74 10.64 21.35
C VAL A 207 7.16 11.06 21.77
N MET A 208 7.84 11.91 20.98
CA MET A 208 9.13 12.49 21.36
C MET A 208 9.02 13.34 22.63
N GLY A 209 7.95 14.14 22.74
CA GLY A 209 7.67 14.90 23.97
C GLY A 209 7.39 14.00 25.18
N GLU A 210 6.61 12.95 25.01
CA GLU A 210 6.23 12.01 26.08
C GLU A 210 7.41 11.17 26.60
N LEU A 211 8.21 10.59 25.70
CA LEU A 211 9.27 9.62 26.05
C LEU A 211 10.65 10.25 26.26
N ILE A 212 10.95 11.32 25.53
CA ILE A 212 12.31 11.91 25.48
C ILE A 212 12.32 13.32 26.07
N GLY A 213 11.16 13.98 26.18
CA GLY A 213 11.05 15.37 26.62
C GLY A 213 11.37 16.39 25.52
N ASP A 214 11.45 15.96 24.26
CA ASP A 214 11.67 16.82 23.11
C ASP A 214 10.34 17.24 22.48
N HIS A 215 9.94 18.48 22.71
CA HIS A 215 8.69 19.06 22.20
C HIS A 215 8.84 19.79 20.85
N SER A 216 10.05 19.80 20.29
CA SER A 216 10.35 20.39 18.99
C SER A 216 11.31 19.48 18.20
N PRO A 217 10.91 18.22 17.96
CA PRO A 217 11.79 17.25 17.36
C PRO A 217 12.10 17.58 15.91
N ILE A 218 13.14 16.92 15.37
CA ILE A 218 13.57 17.11 14.00
C ILE A 218 12.60 16.40 13.05
N ILE A 219 11.85 17.17 12.27
CA ILE A 219 10.99 16.67 11.20
C ILE A 219 11.41 17.34 9.89
N GLU A 220 11.68 16.53 8.86
CA GLU A 220 11.92 17.00 7.50
C GLU A 220 10.85 16.48 6.57
N GLU A 221 10.24 17.42 5.83
CA GLU A 221 9.19 17.13 4.87
C GLU A 221 9.76 17.05 3.46
N THR A 222 9.51 15.95 2.77
CA THR A 222 9.95 15.76 1.39
C THR A 222 8.94 14.94 0.58
N PHE A 223 9.33 14.39 -0.56
CA PHE A 223 8.51 13.43 -1.31
C PHE A 223 8.82 12.00 -0.86
N TYR A 224 7.85 11.09 -1.04
CA TYR A 224 8.02 9.67 -0.77
C TYR A 224 8.86 8.98 -1.86
N THR A 225 10.01 9.56 -2.19
CA THR A 225 10.93 9.04 -3.20
C THR A 225 12.32 8.81 -2.61
N TYR A 226 13.05 7.90 -3.22
CA TYR A 226 14.44 7.61 -2.90
C TYR A 226 15.33 8.84 -3.03
N GLU A 227 15.24 9.57 -4.15
CA GLU A 227 16.08 10.72 -4.48
C GLU A 227 15.88 11.89 -3.51
N ALA A 228 14.62 12.15 -3.17
CA ALA A 228 14.28 13.21 -2.24
C ALA A 228 14.84 12.89 -0.84
N ALA A 229 14.67 11.67 -0.35
CA ALA A 229 15.22 11.25 0.94
C ALA A 229 16.76 11.33 0.94
N ALA A 230 17.42 10.87 -0.11
CA ALA A 230 18.86 10.95 -0.25
C ALA A 230 19.38 12.39 -0.14
N ALA A 231 18.68 13.35 -0.76
CA ALA A 231 19.06 14.77 -0.73
C ALA A 231 18.96 15.39 0.69
N TYR A 232 17.95 15.02 1.47
CA TYR A 232 17.73 15.60 2.81
C TYR A 232 18.50 14.90 3.92
N THR A 233 18.92 13.65 3.75
CA THR A 233 19.59 12.86 4.79
C THR A 233 20.90 13.50 5.26
N HIS A 234 21.68 14.09 4.35
CA HIS A 234 22.94 14.75 4.73
C HIS A 234 22.71 15.86 5.78
N ALA A 235 21.72 16.73 5.56
CA ALA A 235 21.38 17.81 6.48
C ALA A 235 20.90 17.29 7.85
N LEU A 236 20.21 16.13 7.89
CA LEU A 236 19.84 15.48 9.14
C LEU A 236 21.08 15.00 9.92
N LEU A 237 22.05 14.40 9.23
CA LEU A 237 23.29 13.93 9.86
C LEU A 237 24.13 15.10 10.43
N GLU A 238 24.21 16.24 9.76
CA GLU A 238 24.87 17.45 10.26
C GLU A 238 24.22 17.97 11.58
N ARG A 239 22.94 17.70 11.79
CA ARG A 239 22.23 18.02 13.05
C ARG A 239 22.54 17.01 14.16
N GLY A 240 23.37 16.00 13.90
CA GLY A 240 23.86 15.02 14.88
C GLY A 240 22.79 14.04 15.34
N VAL A 241 21.86 13.65 14.44
CA VAL A 241 20.90 12.57 14.72
C VAL A 241 21.61 11.23 14.80
N THR A 242 21.10 10.34 15.64
CA THR A 242 21.61 8.97 15.78
C THR A 242 20.65 7.94 15.20
N ALA A 243 19.42 8.35 14.91
CA ALA A 243 18.43 7.51 14.26
C ALA A 243 17.51 8.33 13.36
N ILE A 244 17.04 7.71 12.28
CA ILE A 244 16.08 8.29 11.33
C ILE A 244 14.91 7.34 11.18
N ILE A 245 13.70 7.84 11.45
CA ILE A 245 12.45 7.19 11.06
C ILE A 245 12.01 7.80 9.74
N THR A 246 11.65 6.98 8.77
CA THR A 246 11.16 7.45 7.47
C THR A 246 9.68 7.15 7.28
N GLY A 247 9.00 7.96 6.48
CA GLY A 247 7.58 7.80 6.19
C GLY A 247 7.27 6.73 5.15
N SER A 248 8.32 6.17 4.49
CA SER A 248 8.21 5.03 3.57
C SER A 248 9.54 4.27 3.47
N ASP A 249 9.48 3.02 3.01
CA ASP A 249 10.65 2.19 2.74
C ASP A 249 11.55 2.79 1.64
N LEU A 250 10.97 3.43 0.63
CA LEU A 250 11.77 4.12 -0.41
C LEU A 250 12.61 5.26 0.17
N GLN A 251 12.05 6.03 1.11
CA GLN A 251 12.80 7.06 1.82
C GLN A 251 13.92 6.43 2.66
N ALA A 252 13.66 5.29 3.33
CA ALA A 252 14.68 4.56 4.08
C ALA A 252 15.85 4.12 3.19
N LEU A 253 15.59 3.62 2.01
CA LEU A 253 16.63 3.26 1.03
C LEU A 253 17.48 4.45 0.62
N GLY A 254 16.87 5.61 0.37
CA GLY A 254 17.58 6.85 0.07
C GLY A 254 18.47 7.31 1.22
N ALA A 255 17.96 7.23 2.45
CA ALA A 255 18.71 7.56 3.66
C ALA A 255 19.91 6.61 3.86
N ILE A 256 19.70 5.29 3.80
CA ILE A 256 20.76 4.28 3.93
C ILE A 256 21.86 4.50 2.88
N ARG A 257 21.49 4.78 1.64
CA ARG A 257 22.44 5.05 0.57
C ARG A 257 23.32 6.27 0.86
N THR A 258 22.70 7.36 1.34
CA THR A 258 23.44 8.58 1.68
C THR A 258 24.37 8.35 2.87
N ILE A 259 23.89 7.69 3.94
CA ILE A 259 24.70 7.32 5.11
C ILE A 259 25.94 6.54 4.64
N SER A 260 25.76 5.50 3.83
CA SER A 260 26.86 4.68 3.32
C SER A 260 27.83 5.47 2.43
N SER A 261 27.33 6.42 1.61
CA SER A 261 28.19 7.25 0.74
C SER A 261 29.10 8.21 1.51
N LEU A 262 28.74 8.53 2.75
CA LEU A 262 29.54 9.36 3.67
C LEU A 262 30.50 8.52 4.52
N GLY A 263 30.60 7.21 4.27
CA GLY A 263 31.47 6.29 5.02
C GLY A 263 30.92 5.90 6.38
N LEU A 264 29.66 6.22 6.65
CA LEU A 264 28.93 5.79 7.85
C LEU A 264 28.19 4.48 7.58
N SER A 265 27.91 3.74 8.63
CA SER A 265 27.24 2.44 8.57
C SER A 265 25.86 2.45 9.24
N VAL A 266 24.95 1.64 8.69
CA VAL A 266 23.69 1.29 9.30
C VAL A 266 23.79 -0.17 9.73
N PRO A 267 23.52 -0.51 11.00
CA PRO A 267 22.99 0.35 12.06
C PRO A 267 24.06 1.00 12.98
N ASP A 268 25.34 0.74 12.80
CA ASP A 268 26.39 1.01 13.80
C ASP A 268 26.59 2.49 14.11
N ASP A 269 26.47 3.37 13.12
CA ASP A 269 26.57 4.82 13.29
C ASP A 269 25.19 5.47 13.33
N ILE A 270 24.27 5.03 12.47
CA ILE A 270 22.90 5.57 12.35
C ILE A 270 21.91 4.41 12.26
N SER A 271 20.93 4.38 13.16
CA SER A 271 19.78 3.49 13.05
C SER A 271 18.75 4.03 12.05
N VAL A 272 18.15 3.17 11.24
CA VAL A 272 17.13 3.56 10.26
C VAL A 272 15.88 2.66 10.41
N ILE A 273 14.69 3.28 10.47
CA ILE A 273 13.41 2.59 10.46
C ILE A 273 12.61 3.06 9.25
N GLY A 274 12.09 2.10 8.46
CA GLY A 274 11.19 2.34 7.34
C GLY A 274 9.71 2.36 7.72
N PHE A 275 8.88 2.49 6.71
CA PHE A 275 7.43 2.35 6.80
C PHE A 275 6.95 1.68 5.51
N ASP A 276 6.06 0.70 5.59
CA ASP A 276 5.37 -0.09 4.57
C ASP A 276 5.62 -1.60 4.69
N ASP A 277 6.83 -2.05 5.02
CA ASP A 277 7.31 -3.43 5.00
C ASP A 277 7.14 -4.09 3.63
N THR A 278 7.62 -3.42 2.59
CA THR A 278 7.58 -3.95 1.24
C THR A 278 8.54 -5.13 1.07
N PHE A 279 8.21 -6.05 0.17
CA PHE A 279 8.86 -7.36 0.02
C PHE A 279 10.41 -7.33 0.02
N LEU A 280 11.01 -6.34 -0.64
CA LEU A 280 12.48 -6.27 -0.76
C LEU A 280 13.18 -5.93 0.56
N MET A 281 12.49 -5.37 1.53
CA MET A 281 13.12 -4.83 2.76
C MET A 281 13.74 -5.90 3.65
N SER A 282 13.22 -7.11 3.60
CA SER A 282 13.78 -8.27 4.31
C SER A 282 15.03 -8.86 3.65
N HIS A 283 15.31 -8.50 2.39
CA HIS A 283 16.41 -9.04 1.58
C HIS A 283 17.59 -8.06 1.43
N LEU A 284 17.52 -6.90 2.08
CA LEU A 284 18.63 -5.94 2.14
C LEU A 284 19.73 -6.40 3.09
N ASP A 285 20.89 -5.79 2.99
CA ASP A 285 21.99 -5.93 3.94
C ASP A 285 22.48 -4.53 4.41
N PRO A 286 22.12 -4.14 5.65
CA PRO A 286 21.28 -4.84 6.62
C PRO A 286 19.80 -4.88 6.21
N ALA A 287 19.08 -5.93 6.60
CA ALA A 287 17.63 -6.01 6.42
C ALA A 287 16.91 -4.89 7.19
N LEU A 288 15.95 -4.22 6.55
CA LEU A 288 15.34 -3.01 7.09
C LEU A 288 14.30 -3.32 8.20
N THR A 289 14.51 -2.72 9.38
CA THR A 289 13.48 -2.57 10.41
C THR A 289 12.45 -1.58 9.89
N THR A 290 11.16 -1.94 9.90
CA THR A 290 10.11 -1.14 9.27
C THR A 290 8.74 -1.36 9.92
N ILE A 291 7.82 -0.44 9.69
CA ILE A 291 6.42 -0.56 10.10
C ILE A 291 5.66 -1.30 9.01
N HIS A 292 5.12 -2.46 9.35
CA HIS A 292 4.30 -3.28 8.46
C HIS A 292 2.88 -2.72 8.38
N GLN A 293 2.45 -2.33 7.17
CA GLN A 293 1.07 -1.98 6.89
C GLN A 293 0.23 -3.25 6.67
N PRO A 294 -0.91 -3.43 7.34
CA PRO A 294 -1.76 -4.61 7.17
C PRO A 294 -2.60 -4.52 5.89
N VAL A 295 -1.94 -4.42 4.72
CA VAL A 295 -2.55 -4.17 3.41
C VAL A 295 -3.68 -5.14 3.11
N GLN A 296 -3.48 -6.43 3.36
CA GLN A 296 -4.50 -7.44 3.07
C GLN A 296 -5.79 -7.22 3.89
N SER A 297 -5.66 -6.88 5.18
CA SER A 297 -6.82 -6.62 6.05
C SER A 297 -7.56 -5.35 5.64
N ILE A 298 -6.82 -4.29 5.29
CA ILE A 298 -7.35 -3.03 4.76
C ILE A 298 -8.14 -3.30 3.49
N VAL A 299 -7.53 -3.97 2.53
CA VAL A 299 -8.13 -4.26 1.21
C VAL A 299 -9.37 -5.15 1.35
N SER A 300 -9.30 -6.23 2.13
CA SER A 300 -10.45 -7.13 2.33
C SER A 300 -11.63 -6.39 2.95
N SER A 301 -11.37 -5.49 3.90
CA SER A 301 -12.44 -4.69 4.53
C SER A 301 -13.01 -3.63 3.59
N ALA A 302 -12.17 -2.94 2.82
CA ALA A 302 -12.58 -1.94 1.85
C ALA A 302 -13.43 -2.55 0.72
N VAL A 303 -12.99 -3.69 0.15
CA VAL A 303 -13.73 -4.39 -0.91
C VAL A 303 -15.06 -4.92 -0.37
N ARG A 304 -15.08 -5.51 0.82
CA ARG A 304 -16.33 -5.98 1.45
C ARG A 304 -17.32 -4.83 1.62
N ALA A 305 -16.89 -3.69 2.19
CA ALA A 305 -17.76 -2.54 2.39
C ALA A 305 -18.30 -1.99 1.06
N LEU A 306 -17.48 -1.94 0.02
CA LEU A 306 -17.93 -1.52 -1.31
C LEU A 306 -18.96 -2.48 -1.89
N PHE A 307 -18.75 -3.79 -1.80
CA PHE A 307 -19.71 -4.77 -2.33
C PHE A 307 -21.00 -4.83 -1.51
N GLU A 308 -20.97 -4.58 -0.21
CA GLU A 308 -22.17 -4.39 0.62
C GLU A 308 -22.94 -3.15 0.15
N ALA A 309 -22.26 -2.04 -0.11
CA ALA A 309 -22.87 -0.81 -0.64
C ALA A 309 -23.52 -1.04 -2.02
N LEU A 310 -22.87 -1.78 -2.93
CA LEU A 310 -23.42 -2.14 -4.25
C LEU A 310 -24.71 -2.96 -4.17
N ASN A 311 -24.88 -3.73 -3.09
CA ASN A 311 -26.07 -4.59 -2.88
C ASN A 311 -27.16 -3.90 -2.03
N THR A 312 -26.96 -2.66 -1.60
CA THR A 312 -27.90 -1.90 -0.77
C THR A 312 -28.75 -0.99 -1.64
N ALA A 313 -30.07 -1.19 -1.67
CA ALA A 313 -30.99 -0.49 -2.57
C ALA A 313 -31.03 1.04 -2.37
N ASP A 314 -30.90 1.52 -1.14
CA ASP A 314 -30.91 2.94 -0.78
C ASP A 314 -29.57 3.34 -0.13
N TYR A 315 -28.45 2.99 -0.78
CA TYR A 315 -27.14 3.33 -0.27
C TYR A 315 -26.98 4.85 -0.11
N ALA A 316 -26.78 5.30 1.11
CA ALA A 316 -26.45 6.67 1.43
C ALA A 316 -24.96 6.75 1.85
N PRO A 317 -24.13 7.40 1.05
CA PRO A 317 -22.71 7.50 1.37
C PRO A 317 -22.50 8.30 2.66
N THR A 318 -21.80 7.71 3.62
CA THR A 318 -21.48 8.34 4.91
C THR A 318 -20.00 8.15 5.22
N HIS A 319 -19.40 9.17 5.84
CA HIS A 319 -18.03 9.05 6.33
C HIS A 319 -17.95 8.07 7.50
N ALA A 320 -16.94 7.21 7.48
CA ALA A 320 -16.52 6.36 8.59
C ALA A 320 -15.01 6.12 8.47
N ASP A 321 -14.29 6.14 9.59
CA ASP A 321 -12.84 5.92 9.62
C ASP A 321 -12.53 4.57 10.27
N TYR A 322 -11.96 3.65 9.48
CA TYR A 322 -11.53 2.32 9.93
C TYR A 322 -10.00 2.28 9.97
N VAL A 323 -9.46 2.25 11.19
CA VAL A 323 -8.02 2.28 11.43
C VAL A 323 -7.52 0.88 11.79
N PHE A 324 -6.51 0.41 11.06
CA PHE A 324 -5.88 -0.90 11.22
C PHE A 324 -4.54 -0.76 11.94
N SER A 325 -4.33 -1.59 12.96
CA SER A 325 -3.08 -1.57 13.74
C SER A 325 -1.92 -2.09 12.87
N PRO A 326 -0.85 -1.31 12.70
CA PRO A 326 0.39 -1.78 12.10
C PRO A 326 1.26 -2.49 13.13
N ASP A 327 2.27 -3.25 12.64
CA ASP A 327 3.28 -3.90 13.46
C ASP A 327 4.67 -3.34 13.16
N LEU A 328 5.53 -3.21 14.18
CA LEU A 328 6.96 -2.96 13.98
C LEU A 328 7.68 -4.28 13.71
N ILE A 329 8.29 -4.43 12.56
CA ILE A 329 9.10 -5.58 12.18
C ILE A 329 10.58 -5.24 12.39
N VAL A 330 11.13 -5.73 13.50
CA VAL A 330 12.53 -5.48 13.87
C VAL A 330 13.45 -6.39 13.05
N ARG A 331 14.46 -5.80 12.40
CA ARG A 331 15.48 -6.49 11.61
C ARG A 331 16.89 -5.96 11.94
N GLY A 332 17.74 -5.80 10.94
CA GLY A 332 19.16 -5.46 11.12
C GLY A 332 19.53 -3.99 11.02
N SER A 333 18.61 -3.08 10.73
CA SER A 333 18.92 -1.66 10.47
C SER A 333 18.84 -0.76 11.72
N THR A 334 18.67 -1.34 12.90
CA THR A 334 18.64 -0.62 14.18
C THR A 334 19.55 -1.30 15.20
N ALA A 335 20.29 -0.53 15.99
CA ALA A 335 21.15 -1.00 17.06
C ALA A 335 21.13 -0.02 18.24
N ARG A 336 21.68 -0.42 19.38
CA ARG A 336 21.86 0.50 20.52
C ARG A 336 22.82 1.61 20.14
N VAL A 337 22.48 2.85 20.54
CA VAL A 337 23.38 3.99 20.35
C VAL A 337 24.71 3.76 21.09
N ARG A 338 25.83 4.03 20.43
CA ARG A 338 27.18 3.88 21.00
C ARG A 338 27.60 5.09 21.79
#